data_f8a4da9be07af683665fb9ab26dbb966
#
_entry.id   f8a4da9be07af683665fb9ab26dbb966
#
_cell.length_a   1.000
_cell.length_b   1.000
_cell.length_c   1.000
_cell.angle_alpha   90.00
_cell.angle_beta   90.00
_cell.angle_gamma   90.00
#
_symmetry.space_group_name_H-M   'P 1'
#
loop_
_entity.id
_entity.type
_entity.pdbx_description
1 polymer ?
#
loop_
_entity_poly.entity_id
_entity_poly.type
_entity_poly.pdbx_seq_one_letter_code
_entity_poly.pdbx_strand_id
1 'polypeptide(L)'
;MSKIFTSLLMLVFLISCDKDDQTGNQEPNNPSTESLVELGIKYGSEDRQFLDLYKAESDCPTPIYFDAHGNNGNTSIPDSLVDDLNAQGITIIAWESLTSVNTPEEVETGWSDAELMFQWVIDNAETYNLDTSNIIIGGSSRGSILSWIYGHRPNTNIKGLYMYNALPNRVWASPGSWLPTDNVTIESPPIYFVYNREPGSSSDPIDPNAHDPNNGIIIVNKYQDLGIGDKATLVHSIGQTNNTDKYQFLVDFALSVIETCP
;
A
#
# COMPACT_ATOMS: atom_id res chain seq x y z
N MET A 1 -83.19 40.76 1.89
CA MET A 1 -82.43 39.53 2.21
C MET A 1 -81.85 38.98 0.88
N SER A 2 -80.61 39.30 0.59
CA SER A 2 -80.00 39.00 -0.72
C SER A 2 -79.04 37.82 -0.45
N LYS A 3 -79.24 36.72 -1.19
CA LYS A 3 -78.35 35.56 -1.19
C LYS A 3 -77.36 35.71 -2.35
N ILE A 4 -76.12 35.88 -1.97
CA ILE A 4 -75.00 35.93 -2.95
C ILE A 4 -74.56 34.47 -3.15
N PHE A 5 -74.69 34.01 -4.42
CA PHE A 5 -74.12 32.68 -4.85
C PHE A 5 -72.71 32.91 -5.34
N THR A 6 -71.77 32.37 -4.62
CA THR A 6 -70.34 32.36 -5.04
C THR A 6 -70.10 31.11 -5.86
N SER A 7 -69.88 31.25 -7.15
CA SER A 7 -69.50 30.17 -8.05
C SER A 7 -68.01 29.87 -7.92
N LEU A 8 -67.68 28.66 -7.47
CA LEU A 8 -66.30 28.17 -7.37
C LEU A 8 -65.89 27.52 -8.68
N LEU A 9 -65.05 28.21 -9.42
CA LEU A 9 -64.47 27.71 -10.68
C LEU A 9 -63.32 26.72 -10.33
N MET A 10 -63.53 25.43 -10.56
CA MET A 10 -62.56 24.37 -10.34
C MET A 10 -61.66 24.24 -11.58
N LEU A 11 -60.41 24.74 -11.47
CA LEU A 11 -59.40 24.63 -12.51
C LEU A 11 -58.76 23.25 -12.43
N VAL A 12 -59.05 22.36 -13.37
CA VAL A 12 -58.42 21.05 -13.48
C VAL A 12 -57.11 21.20 -14.23
N PHE A 13 -55.98 21.09 -13.53
CA PHE A 13 -54.68 20.91 -14.14
C PHE A 13 -54.54 19.48 -14.58
N LEU A 14 -54.51 19.24 -15.88
CA LEU A 14 -54.05 17.98 -16.46
C LEU A 14 -52.52 17.97 -16.39
N ILE A 15 -51.98 17.23 -15.43
CA ILE A 15 -50.55 16.89 -15.39
C ILE A 15 -50.35 15.76 -16.38
N SER A 16 -49.80 16.10 -17.55
CA SER A 16 -49.24 15.11 -18.48
C SER A 16 -48.00 14.55 -17.85
N CYS A 17 -48.04 13.31 -17.37
CA CYS A 17 -46.86 12.52 -17.07
C CYS A 17 -46.30 12.03 -18.41
N ASP A 18 -45.32 12.73 -18.96
CA ASP A 18 -44.40 12.13 -19.90
C ASP A 18 -43.56 11.12 -19.09
N LYS A 19 -43.81 9.85 -19.33
CA LYS A 19 -42.88 8.79 -18.96
C LYS A 19 -41.70 8.87 -19.93
N ASP A 20 -40.69 9.66 -19.57
CA ASP A 20 -39.36 9.41 -20.09
C ASP A 20 -38.92 8.05 -19.60
N ASP A 21 -39.04 7.04 -20.45
CA ASP A 21 -38.30 5.81 -20.36
C ASP A 21 -36.83 6.15 -20.58
N GLN A 22 -36.20 6.66 -19.52
CA GLN A 22 -34.75 6.60 -19.34
C GLN A 22 -34.41 5.11 -19.07
N THR A 23 -34.40 4.30 -20.12
CA THR A 23 -33.53 3.14 -20.15
C THR A 23 -32.13 3.69 -20.13
N GLY A 24 -31.63 3.96 -18.92
CA GLY A 24 -30.24 4.21 -18.69
C GLY A 24 -29.45 3.02 -19.22
N ASN A 25 -28.97 3.12 -20.42
CA ASN A 25 -27.79 2.38 -20.83
C ASN A 25 -26.70 2.82 -19.84
N GLN A 26 -26.49 2.05 -18.78
CA GLN A 26 -25.22 2.05 -18.10
C GLN A 26 -24.22 1.64 -19.18
N GLU A 27 -23.49 2.60 -19.71
CA GLU A 27 -22.27 2.29 -20.44
C GLU A 27 -21.47 1.35 -19.52
N PRO A 28 -20.92 0.27 -20.07
CA PRO A 28 -20.03 -0.57 -19.28
C PRO A 28 -18.98 0.37 -18.68
N ASN A 29 -18.79 0.32 -17.35
CA ASN A 29 -17.75 1.06 -16.65
C ASN A 29 -16.43 0.73 -17.35
N ASN A 30 -16.00 1.56 -18.25
CA ASN A 30 -14.70 1.44 -18.88
C ASN A 30 -13.69 1.80 -17.77
N PRO A 31 -12.69 0.95 -17.49
CA PRO A 31 -11.70 1.26 -16.47
C PRO A 31 -11.11 2.65 -16.73
N SER A 32 -10.89 3.42 -15.67
CA SER A 32 -10.26 4.72 -15.82
C SER A 32 -8.82 4.57 -16.28
N THR A 33 -8.49 5.05 -17.46
CA THR A 33 -7.11 5.05 -17.98
C THR A 33 -6.32 6.29 -17.58
N GLU A 34 -7.01 7.35 -17.15
CA GLU A 34 -6.41 8.63 -16.76
C GLU A 34 -5.70 8.54 -15.40
N SER A 35 -4.71 9.42 -15.19
CA SER A 35 -4.12 9.64 -13.88
C SER A 35 -5.15 10.19 -12.90
N LEU A 36 -5.08 9.77 -11.65
CA LEU A 36 -6.03 10.16 -10.60
C LEU A 36 -5.33 10.20 -9.24
N VAL A 37 -5.64 11.23 -8.45
CA VAL A 37 -5.29 11.26 -7.02
C VAL A 37 -6.60 11.27 -6.22
N GLU A 38 -6.79 10.25 -5.41
CA GLU A 38 -7.95 10.13 -4.54
C GLU A 38 -7.48 9.82 -3.11
N LEU A 39 -7.86 10.68 -2.15
CA LEU A 39 -7.36 10.64 -0.78
C LEU A 39 -8.45 10.19 0.19
N GLY A 40 -8.06 9.45 1.23
CA GLY A 40 -8.94 9.05 2.30
C GLY A 40 -10.00 8.01 1.93
N ILE A 41 -9.72 7.18 0.93
CA ILE A 41 -10.59 6.09 0.51
C ILE A 41 -10.70 5.07 1.64
N LYS A 42 -11.90 4.78 2.13
CA LYS A 42 -12.12 3.80 3.18
C LYS A 42 -12.04 2.38 2.62
N TYR A 43 -11.15 1.56 3.21
CA TYR A 43 -11.08 0.13 2.91
C TYR A 43 -11.73 -0.74 4.00
N GLY A 44 -12.13 -0.13 5.13
CA GLY A 44 -12.80 -0.78 6.24
C GLY A 44 -13.69 0.18 7.03
N SER A 45 -14.25 -0.30 8.14
CA SER A 45 -15.23 0.44 8.93
C SER A 45 -14.63 1.37 9.99
N GLU A 46 -13.35 1.17 10.34
CA GLU A 46 -12.68 1.95 11.37
C GLU A 46 -12.11 3.26 10.76
N ASP A 47 -11.99 4.29 11.61
CA ASP A 47 -11.48 5.58 11.13
C ASP A 47 -10.04 5.51 10.58
N ARG A 48 -9.23 4.61 11.12
CA ARG A 48 -7.86 4.36 10.67
C ARG A 48 -7.76 3.57 9.36
N GLN A 49 -8.84 2.92 8.92
CA GLN A 49 -8.84 2.03 7.77
C GLN A 49 -9.13 2.83 6.49
N PHE A 50 -8.13 3.56 6.02
CA PHE A 50 -8.19 4.31 4.77
C PHE A 50 -6.87 4.22 4.00
N LEU A 51 -6.94 4.57 2.73
CA LEU A 51 -5.79 4.65 1.83
C LEU A 51 -5.88 5.89 0.95
N ASP A 52 -4.72 6.30 0.46
CA ASP A 52 -4.57 7.33 -0.56
C ASP A 52 -4.06 6.64 -1.85
N LEU A 53 -4.75 6.91 -2.94
CA LEU A 53 -4.46 6.33 -4.26
C LEU A 53 -3.85 7.42 -5.16
N TYR A 54 -2.67 7.15 -5.69
CA TYR A 54 -1.97 7.97 -6.69
C TYR A 54 -1.84 7.13 -7.96
N LYS A 55 -2.89 7.13 -8.78
CA LYS A 55 -3.00 6.29 -9.95
C LYS A 55 -2.18 6.83 -11.12
N ALA A 56 -1.38 5.97 -11.73
CA ALA A 56 -0.69 6.27 -12.97
C ALA A 56 -1.66 6.27 -14.17
N GLU A 57 -1.38 7.12 -15.15
CA GLU A 57 -2.03 7.08 -16.48
C GLU A 57 -1.56 5.83 -17.23
N SER A 58 -2.49 5.03 -17.76
CA SER A 58 -2.15 3.84 -18.54
C SER A 58 -3.37 3.26 -19.24
N ASP A 59 -3.18 2.82 -20.48
CA ASP A 59 -4.19 2.09 -21.27
C ASP A 59 -4.34 0.63 -20.83
N CYS A 60 -3.43 0.11 -20.01
CA CYS A 60 -3.51 -1.23 -19.43
C CYS A 60 -3.40 -1.21 -17.90
N PRO A 61 -3.80 -2.30 -17.22
CA PRO A 61 -3.75 -2.36 -15.76
C PRO A 61 -2.34 -2.04 -15.24
N THR A 62 -2.27 -1.13 -14.26
CA THR A 62 -1.00 -0.64 -13.70
C THR A 62 -0.52 -1.52 -12.55
N PRO A 63 0.77 -1.88 -12.50
CA PRO A 63 1.37 -2.47 -11.30
C PRO A 63 1.23 -1.53 -10.10
N ILE A 64 1.30 -2.11 -8.90
CA ILE A 64 0.99 -1.40 -7.67
C ILE A 64 2.20 -1.40 -6.74
N TYR A 65 2.56 -0.23 -6.23
CA TYR A 65 3.42 -0.07 -5.08
C TYR A 65 2.59 0.30 -3.84
N PHE A 66 2.61 -0.55 -2.83
CA PHE A 66 2.00 -0.27 -1.52
C PHE A 66 3.01 0.35 -0.59
N ASP A 67 2.69 1.52 -0.02
CA ASP A 67 3.50 2.17 1.00
C ASP A 67 2.85 2.11 2.38
N ALA A 68 3.57 1.57 3.35
CA ALA A 68 3.21 1.57 4.75
C ALA A 68 4.19 2.44 5.55
N HIS A 69 3.73 3.55 6.07
CA HIS A 69 4.58 4.52 6.78
C HIS A 69 5.05 4.04 8.16
N GLY A 70 6.06 4.71 8.72
CA GLY A 70 6.57 4.47 10.07
C GLY A 70 5.62 4.96 11.18
N ASN A 71 5.95 4.65 12.45
CA ASN A 71 5.21 5.17 13.61
C ASN A 71 5.07 6.69 13.54
N ASN A 72 3.86 7.18 13.83
CA ASN A 72 3.48 8.60 13.79
C ASN A 72 3.69 9.27 12.41
N GLY A 73 3.81 8.50 11.34
CA GLY A 73 3.76 9.00 9.97
C GLY A 73 2.32 9.20 9.49
N ASN A 74 2.16 9.30 8.19
CA ASN A 74 0.86 9.39 7.51
C ASN A 74 1.00 8.85 6.08
N THR A 75 -0.10 8.81 5.34
CA THR A 75 -0.18 8.32 3.95
C THR A 75 0.35 9.29 2.90
N SER A 76 0.88 10.45 3.29
CA SER A 76 1.38 11.43 2.34
C SER A 76 2.67 10.97 1.66
N ILE A 77 2.63 10.87 0.35
CA ILE A 77 3.78 10.54 -0.51
C ILE A 77 4.34 11.83 -1.11
N PRO A 78 5.68 12.02 -1.12
CA PRO A 78 6.26 13.18 -1.80
C PRO A 78 5.94 13.23 -3.28
N ASP A 79 5.59 14.41 -3.79
CA ASP A 79 5.22 14.61 -5.21
C ASP A 79 6.27 14.04 -6.16
N SER A 80 7.56 14.23 -5.86
CA SER A 80 8.65 13.70 -6.69
C SER A 80 8.64 12.17 -6.80
N LEU A 81 8.26 11.44 -5.73
CA LEU A 81 8.15 9.99 -5.80
C LEU A 81 6.88 9.57 -6.57
N VAL A 82 5.79 10.31 -6.41
CA VAL A 82 4.57 10.09 -7.20
C VAL A 82 4.89 10.26 -8.68
N ASP A 83 5.55 11.37 -9.05
CA ASP A 83 5.94 11.67 -10.43
C ASP A 83 6.85 10.59 -11.00
N ASP A 84 7.88 10.17 -10.24
CA ASP A 84 8.86 9.18 -10.68
C ASP A 84 8.21 7.80 -10.93
N LEU A 85 7.36 7.31 -10.03
CA LEU A 85 6.70 6.00 -10.18
C LEU A 85 5.57 6.06 -11.22
N ASN A 86 4.75 7.11 -11.21
CA ASN A 86 3.67 7.25 -12.19
C ASN A 86 4.21 7.42 -13.61
N ALA A 87 5.36 8.07 -13.80
CA ALA A 87 6.04 8.14 -15.11
C ALA A 87 6.50 6.76 -15.62
N GLN A 88 6.63 5.78 -14.73
CA GLN A 88 6.91 4.38 -15.08
C GLN A 88 5.63 3.52 -15.18
N GLY A 89 4.45 4.13 -15.12
CA GLY A 89 3.17 3.43 -15.15
C GLY A 89 2.84 2.66 -13.86
N ILE A 90 3.47 3.00 -12.73
CA ILE A 90 3.28 2.34 -11.44
C ILE A 90 2.34 3.18 -10.58
N THR A 91 1.22 2.60 -10.18
CA THR A 91 0.27 3.21 -9.22
C THR A 91 0.76 3.04 -7.79
N ILE A 92 0.64 4.09 -6.97
CA ILE A 92 0.97 4.05 -5.55
C ILE A 92 -0.30 3.98 -4.73
N ILE A 93 -0.32 3.10 -3.74
CA ILE A 93 -1.33 3.04 -2.69
C ILE A 93 -0.62 3.20 -1.35
N ALA A 94 -0.78 4.36 -0.74
CA ALA A 94 -0.32 4.62 0.62
C ALA A 94 -1.47 4.35 1.60
N TRP A 95 -1.27 3.50 2.59
CA TRP A 95 -2.36 3.05 3.43
C TRP A 95 -2.10 3.26 4.92
N GLU A 96 -3.18 3.51 5.65
CA GLU A 96 -3.17 3.71 7.10
C GLU A 96 -3.73 2.47 7.80
N SER A 97 -3.27 2.28 9.02
CA SER A 97 -3.75 1.29 9.97
C SER A 97 -3.62 1.91 11.37
N LEU A 98 -3.04 1.20 12.34
CA LEU A 98 -2.68 1.80 13.62
C LEU A 98 -1.58 2.84 13.44
N THR A 99 -1.72 4.03 14.03
CA THR A 99 -0.71 5.11 13.93
C THR A 99 0.65 4.70 14.51
N SER A 100 0.64 3.79 15.49
CA SER A 100 1.84 3.16 16.05
C SER A 100 1.58 1.71 16.37
N VAL A 101 2.64 0.89 16.35
CA VAL A 101 2.61 -0.53 16.71
C VAL A 101 3.72 -0.79 17.72
N ASN A 102 3.37 -1.24 18.91
CA ASN A 102 4.27 -1.43 20.04
C ASN A 102 4.04 -2.76 20.77
N THR A 103 2.94 -3.45 20.50
CA THR A 103 2.59 -4.74 21.13
C THR A 103 2.28 -5.81 20.08
N PRO A 104 2.37 -7.10 20.43
CA PRO A 104 1.98 -8.18 19.53
C PRO A 104 0.53 -8.09 19.05
N GLU A 105 -0.38 -7.67 19.90
CA GLU A 105 -1.80 -7.51 19.56
C GLU A 105 -2.02 -6.39 18.54
N GLU A 106 -1.25 -5.29 18.65
CA GLU A 106 -1.25 -4.21 17.67
C GLU A 106 -0.67 -4.68 16.32
N VAL A 107 0.34 -5.56 16.34
CA VAL A 107 0.86 -6.19 15.12
C VAL A 107 -0.21 -7.02 14.43
N GLU A 108 -0.92 -7.87 15.17
CA GLU A 108 -2.01 -8.71 14.62
C GLU A 108 -3.15 -7.84 14.07
N THR A 109 -3.47 -6.75 14.75
CA THR A 109 -4.46 -5.76 14.25
C THR A 109 -4.01 -5.15 12.93
N GLY A 110 -2.74 -4.73 12.85
CA GLY A 110 -2.18 -4.17 11.61
C GLY A 110 -2.15 -5.18 10.45
N TRP A 111 -1.88 -6.46 10.73
CA TRP A 111 -1.96 -7.50 9.71
C TRP A 111 -3.39 -7.76 9.24
N SER A 112 -4.38 -7.70 10.14
CA SER A 112 -5.79 -7.81 9.78
C SER A 112 -6.25 -6.62 8.93
N ASP A 113 -5.79 -5.41 9.26
CA ASP A 113 -6.04 -4.21 8.45
C ASP A 113 -5.41 -4.34 7.05
N ALA A 114 -4.19 -4.90 6.95
CA ALA A 114 -3.55 -5.17 5.66
C ALA A 114 -4.38 -6.13 4.80
N GLU A 115 -4.95 -7.19 5.38
CA GLU A 115 -5.82 -8.12 4.65
C GLU A 115 -7.06 -7.42 4.09
N LEU A 116 -7.70 -6.57 4.90
CA LEU A 116 -8.87 -5.80 4.45
C LEU A 116 -8.50 -4.83 3.32
N MET A 117 -7.36 -4.16 3.44
CA MET A 117 -6.86 -3.24 2.42
C MET A 117 -6.57 -3.97 1.10
N PHE A 118 -5.86 -5.10 1.14
CA PHE A 118 -5.61 -5.90 -0.06
C PHE A 118 -6.89 -6.43 -0.69
N GLN A 119 -7.87 -6.86 0.12
CA GLN A 119 -9.16 -7.31 -0.41
C GLN A 119 -9.89 -6.17 -1.11
N TRP A 120 -9.89 -4.96 -0.50
CA TRP A 120 -10.45 -3.77 -1.13
C TRP A 120 -9.82 -3.49 -2.51
N VAL A 121 -8.50 -3.60 -2.61
CA VAL A 121 -7.78 -3.39 -3.88
C VAL A 121 -8.17 -4.43 -4.93
N ILE A 122 -8.30 -5.70 -4.54
CA ILE A 122 -8.76 -6.77 -5.44
C ILE A 122 -10.17 -6.47 -5.94
N ASP A 123 -11.08 -6.09 -5.05
CA ASP A 123 -12.48 -5.82 -5.37
C ASP A 123 -12.67 -4.59 -6.26
N ASN A 124 -11.72 -3.65 -6.23
CA ASN A 124 -11.75 -2.40 -6.98
C ASN A 124 -10.75 -2.33 -8.15
N ALA A 125 -10.04 -3.42 -8.42
CA ALA A 125 -8.96 -3.47 -9.42
C ALA A 125 -9.43 -3.05 -10.82
N GLU A 126 -10.61 -3.52 -11.24
CA GLU A 126 -11.20 -3.15 -12.54
C GLU A 126 -11.54 -1.66 -12.60
N THR A 127 -12.12 -1.11 -11.53
CA THR A 127 -12.52 0.31 -11.46
C THR A 127 -11.33 1.24 -11.62
N TYR A 128 -10.21 0.93 -10.98
CA TYR A 128 -9.00 1.75 -10.99
C TYR A 128 -7.94 1.29 -12.00
N ASN A 129 -8.24 0.30 -12.82
CA ASN A 129 -7.31 -0.27 -13.81
C ASN A 129 -5.98 -0.73 -13.16
N LEU A 130 -6.07 -1.56 -12.11
CA LEU A 130 -4.93 -2.05 -11.33
C LEU A 130 -4.56 -3.49 -11.69
N ASP A 131 -3.26 -3.77 -11.81
CA ASP A 131 -2.74 -5.13 -11.98
C ASP A 131 -2.42 -5.77 -10.61
N THR A 132 -3.39 -6.49 -10.05
CA THR A 132 -3.23 -7.22 -8.79
C THR A 132 -2.32 -8.44 -8.87
N SER A 133 -1.80 -8.77 -10.04
CA SER A 133 -0.80 -9.82 -10.23
C SER A 133 0.63 -9.29 -10.16
N ASN A 134 0.82 -7.98 -10.02
CA ASN A 134 2.08 -7.29 -10.19
C ASN A 134 2.27 -6.24 -9.06
N ILE A 135 2.57 -6.72 -7.86
CA ILE A 135 2.55 -5.94 -6.63
C ILE A 135 3.93 -5.86 -5.99
N ILE A 136 4.34 -4.65 -5.60
CA ILE A 136 5.44 -4.41 -4.68
C ILE A 136 4.87 -3.92 -3.36
N ILE A 137 5.36 -4.46 -2.26
CA ILE A 137 5.00 -3.99 -0.92
C ILE A 137 6.19 -3.24 -0.33
N GLY A 138 5.96 -1.99 0.11
CA GLY A 138 6.92 -1.20 0.83
C GLY A 138 6.55 -1.01 2.30
N GLY A 139 7.56 -0.67 3.09
CA GLY A 139 7.33 -0.31 4.47
C GLY A 139 8.51 0.39 5.10
N SER A 140 8.20 1.46 5.83
CA SER A 140 9.20 2.20 6.63
C SER A 140 9.01 1.90 8.11
N SER A 141 10.08 1.47 8.82
CA SER A 141 10.01 1.23 10.26
C SER A 141 8.82 0.31 10.62
N ARG A 142 7.79 0.81 11.32
CA ARG A 142 6.54 0.10 11.59
C ARG A 142 5.93 -0.53 10.32
N GLY A 143 5.94 0.20 9.22
CA GLY A 143 5.41 -0.28 7.96
C GLY A 143 6.08 -1.57 7.48
N SER A 144 7.35 -1.80 7.79
CA SER A 144 8.02 -3.06 7.50
C SER A 144 7.40 -4.26 8.22
N ILE A 145 6.85 -4.06 9.43
CA ILE A 145 6.13 -5.10 10.18
C ILE A 145 4.79 -5.41 9.50
N LEU A 146 4.03 -4.36 9.17
CA LEU A 146 2.70 -4.50 8.59
C LEU A 146 2.76 -5.19 7.22
N SER A 147 3.80 -4.91 6.44
CA SER A 147 4.01 -5.48 5.10
C SER A 147 4.55 -6.91 5.13
N TRP A 148 5.25 -7.31 6.20
CA TRP A 148 6.05 -8.53 6.25
C TRP A 148 5.24 -9.82 6.03
N ILE A 149 4.22 -10.00 6.83
CA ILE A 149 3.42 -11.24 6.79
C ILE A 149 2.74 -11.42 5.44
N TYR A 150 2.17 -10.34 4.91
CA TYR A 150 1.50 -10.42 3.62
C TYR A 150 2.49 -10.72 2.48
N GLY A 151 3.66 -10.08 2.52
CA GLY A 151 4.70 -10.26 1.51
C GLY A 151 5.30 -11.68 1.45
N HIS A 152 5.21 -12.45 2.55
CA HIS A 152 5.73 -13.81 2.64
C HIS A 152 4.65 -14.90 2.64
N ARG A 153 3.39 -14.56 2.40
CA ARG A 153 2.33 -15.56 2.29
C ARG A 153 2.50 -16.40 1.01
N PRO A 154 2.23 -17.71 1.10
CA PRO A 154 2.17 -18.54 -0.09
C PRO A 154 1.10 -18.04 -1.07
N ASN A 155 1.37 -18.15 -2.35
CA ASN A 155 0.42 -17.81 -3.43
C ASN A 155 -0.03 -16.33 -3.47
N THR A 156 0.78 -15.41 -2.98
CA THR A 156 0.59 -13.98 -3.21
C THR A 156 1.22 -13.57 -4.54
N ASN A 157 0.66 -12.54 -5.15
CA ASN A 157 1.19 -11.93 -6.38
C ASN A 157 2.24 -10.85 -6.08
N ILE A 158 2.96 -11.02 -4.97
CA ILE A 158 4.00 -10.08 -4.55
C ILE A 158 5.26 -10.32 -5.36
N LYS A 159 5.69 -9.32 -6.10
CA LYS A 159 6.89 -9.32 -6.94
C LYS A 159 8.13 -8.84 -6.21
N GLY A 160 7.97 -8.05 -5.14
CA GLY A 160 9.09 -7.56 -4.37
C GLY A 160 8.69 -6.91 -3.06
N LEU A 161 9.65 -6.83 -2.14
CA LEU A 161 9.53 -6.16 -0.85
C LEU A 161 10.59 -5.06 -0.76
N TYR A 162 10.15 -3.80 -0.54
CA TYR A 162 11.05 -2.66 -0.34
C TYR A 162 10.96 -2.16 1.10
N MET A 163 12.01 -2.34 1.89
CA MET A 163 12.00 -2.12 3.33
C MET A 163 12.98 -1.00 3.72
N TYR A 164 12.44 0.13 4.16
CA TYR A 164 13.23 1.27 4.60
C TYR A 164 13.34 1.33 6.11
N ASN A 165 14.59 1.38 6.64
CA ASN A 165 14.85 1.33 8.08
C ASN A 165 14.02 0.25 8.78
N ALA A 166 13.98 -0.95 8.23
CA ALA A 166 13.19 -2.05 8.72
C ALA A 166 13.50 -2.37 10.19
N LEU A 167 12.47 -2.75 10.91
CA LEU A 167 12.58 -3.10 12.32
C LEU A 167 13.18 -4.50 12.52
N PRO A 168 13.68 -4.81 13.73
CA PRO A 168 14.29 -6.09 14.01
C PRO A 168 13.29 -7.25 13.90
N ASN A 169 13.82 -8.44 13.66
CA ASN A 169 13.05 -9.67 13.70
C ASN A 169 12.57 -10.06 15.11
N ARG A 170 12.78 -9.20 16.10
CA ARG A 170 12.34 -9.36 17.48
C ARG A 170 11.69 -8.10 18.02
N VAL A 171 10.73 -8.29 18.90
CA VAL A 171 10.17 -7.25 19.75
C VAL A 171 11.01 -7.12 21.01
N TRP A 172 11.39 -5.91 21.43
CA TRP A 172 12.25 -5.66 22.60
C TRP A 172 11.76 -6.28 23.90
N ALA A 173 10.46 -6.37 24.09
CA ALA A 173 9.84 -6.80 25.33
C ALA A 173 9.00 -8.07 25.23
N SER A 174 8.96 -8.69 24.05
CA SER A 174 8.16 -9.87 23.80
C SER A 174 9.01 -11.01 23.25
N PRO A 175 8.71 -12.27 23.53
CA PRO A 175 9.34 -13.42 22.91
C PRO A 175 8.99 -13.56 21.41
N GLY A 176 8.10 -12.72 20.87
CA GLY A 176 7.70 -12.74 19.47
C GLY A 176 8.74 -12.12 18.54
N SER A 177 8.54 -12.32 17.25
CA SER A 177 9.32 -11.74 16.16
C SER A 177 8.43 -10.87 15.27
N TRP A 178 8.88 -9.66 14.98
CA TRP A 178 8.13 -8.75 14.09
C TRP A 178 8.40 -9.01 12.62
N LEU A 179 9.61 -9.47 12.30
CA LEU A 179 9.97 -9.93 10.96
C LEU A 179 10.43 -11.40 11.07
N PRO A 180 9.50 -12.36 11.27
CA PRO A 180 9.86 -13.74 11.51
C PRO A 180 10.65 -14.34 10.34
N THR A 181 11.87 -14.80 10.58
CA THR A 181 12.71 -15.46 9.57
C THR A 181 12.11 -16.78 9.07
N ASP A 182 11.21 -17.37 9.84
CA ASP A 182 10.52 -18.62 9.47
C ASP A 182 9.51 -18.43 8.33
N ASN A 183 9.09 -17.19 8.07
CA ASN A 183 8.27 -16.86 6.91
C ASN A 183 9.07 -16.88 5.60
N VAL A 184 10.42 -16.73 5.68
CA VAL A 184 11.28 -16.72 4.50
C VAL A 184 11.49 -18.15 4.01
N THR A 185 11.07 -18.41 2.77
CA THR A 185 11.18 -19.69 2.08
C THR A 185 11.92 -19.53 0.74
N ILE A 186 12.21 -20.61 0.05
CA ILE A 186 12.82 -20.55 -1.30
C ILE A 186 11.92 -19.84 -2.34
N GLU A 187 10.62 -19.72 -2.05
CA GLU A 187 9.63 -19.05 -2.88
C GLU A 187 9.46 -17.57 -2.54
N SER A 188 10.15 -17.09 -1.50
CA SER A 188 10.06 -15.68 -1.10
C SER A 188 10.43 -14.74 -2.25
N PRO A 189 9.70 -13.62 -2.39
CA PRO A 189 9.97 -12.64 -3.43
C PRO A 189 11.32 -11.95 -3.21
N PRO A 190 11.86 -11.26 -4.22
CA PRO A 190 12.98 -10.35 -4.04
C PRO A 190 12.74 -9.34 -2.93
N ILE A 191 13.79 -9.03 -2.16
CA ILE A 191 13.73 -8.06 -1.08
C ILE A 191 14.89 -7.06 -1.17
N TYR A 192 14.57 -5.78 -0.95
CA TYR A 192 15.53 -4.69 -0.95
C TYR A 192 15.44 -3.92 0.38
N PHE A 193 16.49 -4.01 1.19
CA PHE A 193 16.61 -3.25 2.43
C PHE A 193 17.43 -1.99 2.21
N VAL A 194 16.94 -0.88 2.75
CA VAL A 194 17.62 0.40 2.74
C VAL A 194 17.69 0.95 4.16
N TYR A 195 18.88 1.24 4.63
CA TYR A 195 19.12 1.83 5.95
C TYR A 195 19.90 3.13 5.84
N ASN A 196 19.54 4.12 6.64
CA ASN A 196 20.18 5.43 6.64
C ASN A 196 21.40 5.54 7.57
N ARG A 197 21.85 4.45 8.15
CA ARG A 197 22.97 4.42 9.11
C ARG A 197 23.91 3.25 8.85
N GLU A 198 25.10 3.31 9.44
CA GLU A 198 26.02 2.18 9.48
C GLU A 198 25.54 1.10 10.43
N PRO A 199 25.88 -0.17 10.16
CA PRO A 199 25.66 -1.25 11.10
C PRO A 199 26.39 -0.96 12.43
N GLY A 200 25.68 -1.20 13.54
CA GLY A 200 26.29 -1.10 14.87
C GLY A 200 27.33 -2.20 15.09
N SER A 201 28.24 -1.95 16.04
CA SER A 201 29.28 -2.93 16.43
C SER A 201 28.74 -4.09 17.26
N SER A 202 27.50 -4.03 17.70
CA SER A 202 26.84 -5.04 18.52
C SER A 202 26.19 -6.08 17.63
N SER A 203 26.57 -7.35 17.81
CA SER A 203 25.83 -8.48 17.29
C SER A 203 24.56 -8.76 18.11
N ASP A 204 24.25 -7.93 19.11
CA ASP A 204 23.06 -8.06 19.92
C ASP A 204 21.86 -7.44 19.16
N PRO A 205 20.89 -8.27 18.76
CA PRO A 205 19.67 -7.79 18.11
C PRO A 205 18.78 -6.93 19.03
N ILE A 206 19.20 -6.71 20.27
CA ILE A 206 18.60 -5.81 21.26
C ILE A 206 19.34 -4.46 21.28
N ASP A 207 20.11 -4.12 20.26
CA ASP A 207 20.62 -2.76 20.12
C ASP A 207 19.46 -1.78 20.37
N PRO A 208 19.64 -0.78 21.27
CA PRO A 208 18.64 0.27 21.50
C PRO A 208 18.23 1.01 20.23
N ASN A 209 18.91 0.77 19.13
CA ASN A 209 18.59 1.32 17.83
C ASN A 209 17.82 0.32 16.96
N ALA A 210 16.52 0.43 17.03
CA ALA A 210 15.60 -0.43 16.28
C ALA A 210 15.84 -0.43 14.75
N HIS A 211 16.53 0.58 14.22
CA HIS A 211 16.80 0.74 12.78
C HIS A 211 18.24 0.37 12.41
N ASP A 212 18.86 -0.54 13.14
CA ASP A 212 20.22 -1.02 12.83
C ASP A 212 20.19 -1.94 11.60
N PRO A 213 21.07 -1.73 10.59
CA PRO A 213 21.17 -2.62 9.43
C PRO A 213 21.40 -4.10 9.77
N ASN A 214 21.98 -4.41 10.92
CA ASN A 214 22.12 -5.80 11.37
C ASN A 214 20.79 -6.55 11.44
N ASN A 215 19.66 -5.85 11.59
CA ASN A 215 18.33 -6.44 11.56
C ASN A 215 17.97 -6.97 10.18
N GLY A 216 18.29 -6.22 9.12
CA GLY A 216 18.13 -6.66 7.74
C GLY A 216 19.15 -7.71 7.32
N ILE A 217 20.40 -7.63 7.82
CA ILE A 217 21.46 -8.62 7.54
C ILE A 217 21.02 -10.02 7.93
N ILE A 218 20.32 -10.19 9.06
CA ILE A 218 19.81 -11.48 9.50
C ILE A 218 18.88 -12.09 8.43
N ILE A 219 18.02 -11.27 7.83
CA ILE A 219 17.12 -11.71 6.78
C ILE A 219 17.88 -12.04 5.49
N VAL A 220 18.82 -11.19 5.08
CA VAL A 220 19.69 -11.47 3.92
C VAL A 220 20.44 -12.79 4.08
N ASN A 221 20.99 -13.04 5.26
CA ASN A 221 21.66 -14.32 5.55
C ASN A 221 20.68 -15.51 5.41
N LYS A 222 19.42 -15.35 5.84
CA LYS A 222 18.40 -16.39 5.63
C LYS A 222 18.12 -16.67 4.15
N TYR A 223 18.07 -15.64 3.30
CA TYR A 223 17.99 -15.82 1.85
C TYR A 223 19.21 -16.57 1.30
N GLN A 224 20.40 -16.24 1.77
CA GLN A 224 21.63 -16.93 1.38
C GLN A 224 21.63 -18.41 1.79
N ASP A 225 21.24 -18.71 3.03
CA ASP A 225 21.15 -20.08 3.56
C ASP A 225 20.16 -20.95 2.77
N LEU A 226 19.13 -20.33 2.21
CA LEU A 226 18.14 -20.99 1.35
C LEU A 226 18.57 -21.11 -0.12
N GLY A 227 19.75 -20.57 -0.49
CA GLY A 227 20.24 -20.60 -1.86
C GLY A 227 19.58 -19.61 -2.81
N ILE A 228 18.90 -18.60 -2.29
CA ILE A 228 18.24 -17.52 -3.04
C ILE A 228 18.81 -16.13 -2.69
N GLY A 229 20.06 -16.09 -2.30
CA GLY A 229 20.72 -14.85 -1.87
C GLY A 229 20.78 -13.75 -2.94
N ASP A 230 20.70 -14.11 -4.21
CA ASP A 230 20.59 -13.19 -5.33
C ASP A 230 19.28 -12.36 -5.33
N LYS A 231 18.26 -12.84 -4.61
CA LYS A 231 17.00 -12.11 -4.42
C LYS A 231 17.03 -11.08 -3.29
N ALA A 232 18.10 -11.02 -2.48
CA ALA A 232 18.16 -10.16 -1.31
C ALA A 232 19.28 -9.12 -1.46
N THR A 233 18.90 -7.84 -1.42
CA THR A 233 19.82 -6.71 -1.44
C THR A 233 19.69 -5.90 -0.17
N LEU A 234 20.81 -5.45 0.39
CA LEU A 234 20.83 -4.52 1.51
C LEU A 234 21.87 -3.43 1.25
N VAL A 235 21.41 -2.18 1.36
CA VAL A 235 22.26 -1.00 1.34
C VAL A 235 22.11 -0.25 2.67
N HIS A 236 23.19 0.35 3.14
CA HIS A 236 23.21 1.12 4.38
C HIS A 236 23.99 2.42 4.17
N SER A 237 23.97 3.29 5.19
CA SER A 237 24.72 4.55 5.20
C SER A 237 24.31 5.53 4.11
N ILE A 238 23.12 5.36 3.54
CA ILE A 238 22.59 6.35 2.63
C ILE A 238 22.33 7.63 3.42
N GLY A 239 22.96 8.72 2.98
CA GLY A 239 23.09 9.96 3.73
C GLY A 239 21.79 10.45 4.33
N GLN A 240 21.86 10.88 5.57
CA GLN A 240 20.72 11.39 6.34
C GLN A 240 20.10 12.67 5.73
N THR A 241 20.72 13.25 4.71
CA THR A 241 20.36 14.55 4.16
C THR A 241 19.58 14.50 2.84
N ASN A 242 19.54 13.35 2.16
CA ASN A 242 18.84 13.23 0.88
C ASN A 242 17.87 12.05 0.87
N ASN A 243 16.58 12.36 0.98
CA ASN A 243 15.52 11.37 0.68
C ASN A 243 15.57 10.87 -0.77
N THR A 244 16.25 11.58 -1.65
CA THR A 244 16.38 11.28 -3.07
C THR A 244 16.95 9.89 -3.32
N ASP A 245 17.98 9.49 -2.58
CA ASP A 245 18.64 8.20 -2.83
C ASP A 245 17.72 7.01 -2.52
N LYS A 246 16.96 7.07 -1.42
CA LYS A 246 16.04 5.97 -1.07
C LYS A 246 14.90 5.81 -2.08
N TYR A 247 14.42 6.90 -2.66
CA TYR A 247 13.36 6.87 -3.67
C TYR A 247 13.91 6.37 -5.01
N GLN A 248 15.12 6.76 -5.37
CA GLN A 248 15.77 6.20 -6.56
C GLN A 248 15.98 4.68 -6.42
N PHE A 249 16.44 4.19 -5.26
CA PHE A 249 16.53 2.75 -5.01
C PHE A 249 15.18 2.04 -5.10
N LEU A 250 14.09 2.69 -4.67
CA LEU A 250 12.75 2.13 -4.82
C LEU A 250 12.36 2.03 -6.29
N VAL A 251 12.53 3.08 -7.07
CA VAL A 251 12.21 3.09 -8.51
C VAL A 251 13.02 2.03 -9.25
N ASP A 252 14.34 1.99 -9.02
CA ASP A 252 15.23 1.01 -9.66
C ASP A 252 14.84 -0.43 -9.27
N PHE A 253 14.54 -0.67 -8.00
CA PHE A 253 14.08 -1.97 -7.53
C PHE A 253 12.74 -2.34 -8.15
N ALA A 254 11.77 -1.41 -8.16
CA ALA A 254 10.47 -1.64 -8.76
C ALA A 254 10.62 -2.10 -10.21
N LEU A 255 11.36 -1.36 -11.03
CA LEU A 255 11.60 -1.69 -12.43
C LEU A 255 12.36 -3.01 -12.65
N SER A 256 13.07 -3.50 -11.62
CA SER A 256 13.79 -4.78 -11.70
C SER A 256 12.90 -6.00 -11.46
N VAL A 257 11.73 -5.83 -10.81
CA VAL A 257 10.89 -6.95 -10.36
C VAL A 257 9.48 -6.97 -10.95
N ILE A 258 9.02 -5.85 -11.53
CA ILE A 258 7.69 -5.75 -12.15
C ILE A 258 7.79 -5.64 -13.67
N GLU A 259 6.70 -6.02 -14.33
CA GLU A 259 6.50 -5.80 -15.75
C GLU A 259 5.55 -4.60 -15.90
N THR A 260 6.03 -3.52 -16.51
CA THR A 260 5.18 -2.38 -16.87
C THR A 260 4.55 -2.61 -18.24
N CYS A 261 3.44 -1.97 -18.46
CA CYS A 261 2.77 -1.96 -19.76
C CYS A 261 3.73 -1.40 -20.84
N PRO A 262 3.83 -2.04 -22.01
CA PRO A 262 4.67 -1.56 -23.10
C PRO A 262 4.18 -0.24 -23.74
#